data_45c30c9cad75f6ef092c67a84297b78a
#
_entry.id   45c30c9cad75f6ef092c67a84297b78a
#
_cell.length_a   1.000
_cell.length_b   1.000
_cell.length_c   1.000
_cell.angle_alpha   90.00
_cell.angle_beta   90.00
_cell.angle_gamma   90.00
#
_symmetry.space_group_name_H-M   'P 1'
#
loop_
_entity.id
_entity.type
_entity.pdbx_description
1 polymer ?
#
loop_
_entity_poly.entity_id
_entity_poly.type
_entity_poly.pdbx_seq_one_letter_code
_entity_poly.pdbx_strand_id
1 'polypeptide(L)'
;MKTSVLYNKEPINLVKFKIMNGQKRNFLRMFLAGVLMLLSLTAYAQERTVTGKVYDAAGEPIIGASVVIQGTTQGTITDIDGAFQLKVQPSQTLVVSFLGYKDVILPVGNKNDFKITLEEDSKKLDEVVVVGYATQKKVNLTGSVASVSAKDIQDIPVANTATLLQGRLPGLVLTQNGAQAGNDNPEIRIRGIGTFGNNNPMVLIDGVEGSLSQISEIPSADIDNISVLKDAASAAIYGVRAANGVILITTKRGQASSRVKVSYSGSYTLQTPGIVPDYVDSYNWALMRNEVNPDTFSPEALQKLKDGSDPDHYANTNWLDAVLRNASMHQHHLSVSGGSENTHFMTSVAYSNQEGIMMKTGVERFSFRSNLDTRYKRFTFGLNLSGNKNNVTAPAVAPSGEGGIMRFVS
;
A
#
# COMPACT_ATOMS: atom_id res chain seq x y z
N MET A 1 58.92 -56.96 29.33
CA MET A 1 57.88 -57.89 28.92
C MET A 1 57.35 -57.36 27.60
N LYS A 2 57.65 -58.07 26.51
CA LYS A 2 57.22 -57.76 25.11
C LYS A 2 55.91 -58.42 24.92
N THR A 3 54.92 -57.69 24.39
CA THR A 3 53.71 -58.30 23.74
C THR A 3 53.54 -57.63 22.38
N SER A 4 53.81 -58.45 21.37
CA SER A 4 53.61 -58.20 19.95
C SER A 4 52.12 -58.34 19.59
N VAL A 5 51.52 -57.35 18.93
CA VAL A 5 50.21 -57.49 18.31
C VAL A 5 50.45 -57.73 16.84
N LEU A 6 50.01 -58.86 16.38
CA LEU A 6 50.06 -59.33 15.01
C LEU A 6 48.94 -58.59 14.19
N TYR A 7 49.38 -57.93 13.13
CA TYR A 7 48.49 -57.32 12.14
C TYR A 7 48.12 -58.33 11.06
N ASN A 8 46.92 -58.81 11.08
CA ASN A 8 46.40 -59.77 10.09
C ASN A 8 45.93 -59.02 8.85
N LYS A 9 46.66 -59.10 7.75
CA LYS A 9 46.29 -58.60 6.41
C LYS A 9 45.49 -59.68 5.71
N GLU A 10 44.19 -59.45 5.59
CA GLU A 10 43.35 -60.17 4.64
C GLU A 10 43.48 -59.57 3.24
N PRO A 11 43.57 -60.36 2.18
CA PRO A 11 43.70 -59.89 0.80
C PRO A 11 42.31 -59.46 0.26
N ILE A 12 42.27 -58.25 -0.30
CA ILE A 12 41.11 -57.73 -1.04
C ILE A 12 40.83 -58.63 -2.22
N ASN A 13 39.71 -59.33 -2.17
CA ASN A 13 39.18 -60.12 -3.25
C ASN A 13 38.72 -59.19 -4.40
N LEU A 14 39.48 -59.14 -5.49
CA LEU A 14 39.11 -58.55 -6.74
C LEU A 14 37.96 -59.37 -7.35
N VAL A 15 36.73 -58.85 -7.23
CA VAL A 15 35.55 -59.39 -7.91
C VAL A 15 35.76 -59.26 -9.43
N LYS A 16 36.04 -60.41 -10.05
CA LYS A 16 36.11 -60.54 -11.53
C LYS A 16 34.73 -60.27 -12.10
N PHE A 17 34.52 -59.10 -12.69
CA PHE A 17 33.34 -58.81 -13.52
C PHE A 17 33.34 -59.68 -14.76
N LYS A 18 32.57 -60.76 -14.74
CA LYS A 18 32.31 -61.61 -15.90
C LYS A 18 31.34 -60.89 -16.82
N ILE A 19 31.86 -60.43 -17.98
CA ILE A 19 31.16 -59.63 -18.97
C ILE A 19 30.08 -60.51 -19.67
N MET A 20 28.83 -60.25 -19.40
CA MET A 20 27.71 -60.81 -20.14
C MET A 20 27.53 -60.03 -21.48
N ASN A 21 27.95 -60.62 -22.58
CA ASN A 21 28.11 -59.99 -23.91
C ASN A 21 26.82 -59.61 -24.68
N GLY A 22 25.64 -59.89 -24.17
CA GLY A 22 24.36 -59.55 -24.85
C GLY A 22 23.62 -58.34 -24.25
N GLN A 23 23.49 -58.28 -22.95
CA GLN A 23 22.74 -57.25 -22.28
C GLN A 23 23.46 -55.88 -22.26
N LYS A 24 24.78 -55.84 -22.26
CA LYS A 24 25.55 -54.57 -22.30
C LYS A 24 25.39 -53.81 -23.59
N ARG A 25 25.25 -54.51 -24.73
CA ARG A 25 25.07 -53.88 -26.03
C ARG A 25 23.69 -53.22 -26.15
N ASN A 26 22.67 -53.79 -25.52
CA ASN A 26 21.33 -53.18 -25.48
C ASN A 26 21.27 -52.03 -24.45
N PHE A 27 21.93 -52.18 -23.31
CA PHE A 27 22.01 -51.08 -22.31
C PHE A 27 22.80 -49.89 -22.85
N LEU A 28 23.93 -50.11 -23.56
CA LEU A 28 24.70 -49.05 -24.21
C LEU A 28 23.88 -48.37 -25.31
N ARG A 29 23.10 -49.13 -26.10
CA ARG A 29 22.19 -48.58 -27.11
C ARG A 29 21.06 -47.76 -26.51
N MET A 30 20.44 -48.23 -25.40
CA MET A 30 19.43 -47.47 -24.69
C MET A 30 20.03 -46.21 -24.01
N PHE A 31 21.23 -46.30 -23.45
CA PHE A 31 21.92 -45.15 -22.91
C PHE A 31 22.31 -44.12 -23.96
N LEU A 32 22.84 -44.58 -25.12
CA LEU A 32 23.14 -43.70 -26.27
C LEU A 32 21.87 -43.08 -26.84
N ALA A 33 20.76 -43.81 -26.94
CA ALA A 33 19.47 -43.28 -27.38
C ALA A 33 18.92 -42.25 -26.39
N GLY A 34 19.05 -42.48 -25.06
CA GLY A 34 18.71 -41.52 -24.02
C GLY A 34 19.54 -40.24 -24.06
N VAL A 35 20.86 -40.36 -24.28
CA VAL A 35 21.76 -39.20 -24.43
C VAL A 35 21.46 -38.44 -25.73
N LEU A 36 21.16 -39.15 -26.86
CA LEU A 36 20.73 -38.49 -28.10
C LEU A 36 19.37 -37.76 -27.93
N MET A 37 18.44 -38.35 -27.17
CA MET A 37 17.15 -37.73 -26.86
C MET A 37 17.29 -36.51 -25.94
N LEU A 38 18.23 -36.53 -24.97
CA LEU A 38 18.59 -35.38 -24.13
C LEU A 38 19.28 -34.26 -24.94
N LEU A 39 20.16 -34.62 -25.90
CA LEU A 39 20.82 -33.68 -26.80
C LEU A 39 19.84 -33.03 -27.80
N SER A 40 18.78 -33.73 -28.21
CA SER A 40 17.74 -33.15 -29.07
C SER A 40 16.83 -32.14 -28.34
N LEU A 41 16.71 -32.22 -27.03
CA LEU A 41 15.97 -31.23 -26.21
C LEU A 41 16.71 -29.89 -26.06
N THR A 42 18.03 -29.85 -26.22
CA THR A 42 18.80 -28.60 -26.16
C THR A 42 18.81 -27.81 -27.47
N ALA A 43 18.36 -28.39 -28.58
CA ALA A 43 18.36 -27.75 -29.90
C ALA A 43 17.25 -26.69 -30.08
N TYR A 44 16.25 -26.60 -29.17
CA TYR A 44 15.14 -25.63 -29.27
C TYR A 44 15.40 -24.28 -28.60
N ALA A 45 16.55 -24.07 -27.97
CA ALA A 45 16.85 -22.85 -27.19
C ALA A 45 17.81 -21.88 -27.90
N GLN A 46 17.84 -21.84 -29.23
CA GLN A 46 18.69 -20.85 -29.92
C GLN A 46 18.07 -19.47 -29.83
N GLU A 47 18.72 -18.59 -29.06
CA GLU A 47 18.46 -17.17 -29.09
C GLU A 47 18.79 -16.60 -30.45
N ARG A 48 17.92 -15.80 -30.99
CA ARG A 48 18.14 -15.07 -32.23
C ARG A 48 17.89 -13.58 -32.01
N THR A 49 18.53 -12.78 -32.82
CA THR A 49 18.32 -11.33 -32.79
C THR A 49 17.13 -11.01 -33.68
N VAL A 50 16.13 -10.34 -33.10
CA VAL A 50 15.01 -9.74 -33.82
C VAL A 50 15.20 -8.23 -33.88
N THR A 51 14.74 -7.64 -34.96
CA THR A 51 14.70 -6.20 -35.19
C THR A 51 13.29 -5.76 -35.45
N GLY A 52 13.02 -4.50 -35.28
CA GLY A 52 11.70 -3.93 -35.59
C GLY A 52 11.68 -2.42 -35.46
N LYS A 53 10.56 -1.85 -35.91
CA LYS A 53 10.29 -0.42 -35.78
C LYS A 53 8.91 -0.18 -35.18
N VAL A 54 8.85 0.79 -34.29
CA VAL A 54 7.63 1.18 -33.59
C VAL A 54 7.17 2.53 -34.12
N TYR A 55 5.90 2.61 -34.53
CA TYR A 55 5.24 3.79 -35.07
C TYR A 55 3.99 4.14 -34.28
N ASP A 56 3.56 5.36 -34.39
CA ASP A 56 2.23 5.79 -33.95
C ASP A 56 1.17 5.56 -35.07
N ALA A 57 -0.09 5.93 -34.77
CA ALA A 57 -1.19 5.82 -35.72
C ALA A 57 -1.04 6.75 -36.94
N ALA A 58 -0.26 7.83 -36.85
CA ALA A 58 0.04 8.74 -37.96
C ALA A 58 1.21 8.24 -38.82
N GLY A 59 1.92 7.19 -38.38
CA GLY A 59 3.07 6.61 -39.07
C GLY A 59 4.39 7.26 -38.71
N GLU A 60 4.44 8.07 -37.64
CA GLU A 60 5.68 8.66 -37.12
C GLU A 60 6.41 7.68 -36.18
N PRO A 61 7.77 7.63 -36.21
CA PRO A 61 8.51 6.74 -35.34
C PRO A 61 8.43 7.16 -33.88
N ILE A 62 8.20 6.20 -32.98
CA ILE A 62 8.15 6.45 -31.54
C ILE A 62 9.53 6.20 -30.93
N ILE A 63 10.14 7.26 -30.41
CA ILE A 63 11.45 7.26 -29.74
C ILE A 63 11.28 6.88 -28.28
N GLY A 64 12.13 5.96 -27.77
CA GLY A 64 12.12 5.59 -26.34
C GLY A 64 10.98 4.65 -25.93
N ALA A 65 10.28 4.01 -26.89
CA ALA A 65 9.34 2.95 -26.57
C ALA A 65 10.05 1.75 -25.96
N SER A 66 9.50 1.21 -24.89
CA SER A 66 10.03 0.04 -24.19
C SER A 66 9.60 -1.24 -24.90
N VAL A 67 10.55 -2.11 -25.21
CA VAL A 67 10.33 -3.44 -25.82
C VAL A 67 10.90 -4.49 -24.86
N VAL A 68 10.04 -5.23 -24.17
CA VAL A 68 10.45 -6.17 -23.12
C VAL A 68 9.91 -7.56 -23.41
N ILE A 69 10.64 -8.60 -23.03
CA ILE A 69 10.17 -9.99 -23.08
C ILE A 69 9.21 -10.21 -21.91
N GLN A 70 7.99 -10.64 -22.22
CA GLN A 70 6.93 -10.85 -21.22
C GLN A 70 7.40 -11.77 -20.07
N GLY A 71 7.21 -11.31 -18.84
CA GLY A 71 7.59 -12.06 -17.65
C GLY A 71 9.06 -12.01 -17.27
N THR A 72 9.88 -11.18 -17.94
CA THR A 72 11.30 -10.99 -17.64
C THR A 72 11.66 -9.51 -17.51
N THR A 73 12.86 -9.22 -17.05
CA THR A 73 13.44 -7.85 -17.03
C THR A 73 14.30 -7.57 -18.28
N GLN A 74 14.37 -8.52 -19.23
CA GLN A 74 15.17 -8.38 -20.43
C GLN A 74 14.41 -7.59 -21.49
N GLY A 75 14.98 -6.46 -21.94
CA GLY A 75 14.35 -5.58 -22.92
C GLY A 75 15.32 -4.56 -23.50
N THR A 76 14.79 -3.73 -24.38
CA THR A 76 15.48 -2.61 -25.01
C THR A 76 14.52 -1.43 -25.18
N ILE A 77 15.04 -0.29 -25.61
CA ILE A 77 14.25 0.90 -25.97
C ILE A 77 14.47 1.22 -27.45
N THR A 78 13.49 1.84 -28.09
CA THR A 78 13.60 2.29 -29.47
C THR A 78 14.49 3.54 -29.59
N ASP A 79 15.25 3.60 -30.69
CA ASP A 79 16.10 4.73 -31.04
C ASP A 79 15.33 5.89 -31.71
N ILE A 80 16.07 6.88 -32.27
CA ILE A 80 15.51 8.07 -32.91
C ILE A 80 14.68 7.76 -34.17
N ASP A 81 14.90 6.61 -34.81
CA ASP A 81 14.14 6.11 -35.97
C ASP A 81 13.04 5.14 -35.58
N GLY A 82 12.76 5.03 -34.27
CA GLY A 82 11.79 4.07 -33.70
C GLY A 82 12.27 2.63 -33.79
N ALA A 83 13.54 2.37 -34.13
CA ALA A 83 14.08 1.03 -34.34
C ALA A 83 14.56 0.41 -33.04
N PHE A 84 14.41 -0.92 -32.94
CA PHE A 84 14.92 -1.69 -31.80
C PHE A 84 15.57 -3.00 -32.27
N GLN A 85 16.45 -3.53 -31.44
CA GLN A 85 17.07 -4.82 -31.61
C GLN A 85 17.12 -5.57 -30.28
N LEU A 86 16.66 -6.82 -30.26
CA LEU A 86 16.59 -7.63 -29.04
C LEU A 86 16.89 -9.09 -29.33
N LYS A 87 17.62 -9.76 -28.42
CA LYS A 87 17.84 -11.21 -28.49
C LYS A 87 16.68 -11.93 -27.81
N VAL A 88 16.06 -12.84 -28.53
CA VAL A 88 14.85 -13.53 -28.05
C VAL A 88 14.81 -14.97 -28.54
N GLN A 89 14.00 -15.79 -27.91
CA GLN A 89 13.68 -17.15 -28.34
C GLN A 89 12.34 -17.18 -29.09
N PRO A 90 12.16 -18.11 -30.02
CA PRO A 90 10.91 -18.21 -30.82
C PRO A 90 9.63 -18.40 -29.99
N SER A 91 9.75 -19.00 -28.81
CA SER A 91 8.64 -19.26 -27.90
C SER A 91 8.22 -18.06 -27.04
N GLN A 92 9.00 -16.97 -27.07
CA GLN A 92 8.77 -15.79 -26.22
C GLN A 92 7.77 -14.83 -26.86
N THR A 93 7.27 -13.93 -26.03
CA THR A 93 6.31 -12.88 -26.39
C THR A 93 6.93 -11.53 -26.04
N LEU A 94 6.85 -10.59 -26.97
CA LEU A 94 7.26 -9.20 -26.75
C LEU A 94 6.09 -8.37 -26.25
N VAL A 95 6.35 -7.51 -25.29
CA VAL A 95 5.46 -6.44 -24.85
C VAL A 95 6.10 -5.13 -25.24
N VAL A 96 5.41 -4.36 -26.05
CA VAL A 96 5.84 -3.02 -26.49
C VAL A 96 4.94 -2.00 -25.83
N SER A 97 5.54 -1.08 -25.09
CA SER A 97 4.83 -0.05 -24.32
C SER A 97 5.48 1.31 -24.46
N PHE A 98 4.65 2.34 -24.49
CA PHE A 98 5.10 3.73 -24.47
C PHE A 98 4.08 4.59 -23.71
N LEU A 99 4.55 5.65 -23.05
CA LEU A 99 3.68 6.53 -22.27
C LEU A 99 2.60 7.18 -23.16
N GLY A 100 1.33 6.96 -22.81
CA GLY A 100 0.19 7.49 -23.57
C GLY A 100 -0.31 6.55 -24.68
N TYR A 101 0.25 5.35 -24.82
CA TYR A 101 -0.15 4.36 -25.84
C TYR A 101 -0.59 3.06 -25.17
N LYS A 102 -1.43 2.29 -25.88
CA LYS A 102 -1.82 0.93 -25.45
C LYS A 102 -0.66 -0.02 -25.62
N ASP A 103 -0.47 -0.90 -24.64
CA ASP A 103 0.53 -1.95 -24.71
C ASP A 103 0.17 -2.95 -25.83
N VAL A 104 1.13 -3.25 -26.69
CA VAL A 104 0.98 -4.24 -27.77
C VAL A 104 1.77 -5.50 -27.40
N ILE A 105 1.08 -6.63 -27.40
CA ILE A 105 1.65 -7.93 -27.05
C ILE A 105 1.77 -8.78 -28.33
N LEU A 106 2.98 -9.19 -28.67
CA LEU A 106 3.28 -9.90 -29.93
C LEU A 106 4.08 -11.18 -29.67
N PRO A 107 3.61 -12.35 -30.12
CA PRO A 107 4.43 -13.56 -30.10
C PRO A 107 5.57 -13.45 -31.11
N VAL A 108 6.79 -13.84 -30.73
CA VAL A 108 7.97 -13.78 -31.58
C VAL A 108 7.84 -14.74 -32.77
N GLY A 109 7.44 -15.98 -32.51
CA GLY A 109 7.29 -17.01 -33.57
C GLY A 109 8.54 -17.13 -34.46
N ASN A 110 8.36 -17.19 -35.78
CA ASN A 110 9.46 -17.27 -36.75
C ASN A 110 9.83 -15.93 -37.41
N LYS A 111 9.27 -14.82 -36.95
CA LYS A 111 9.51 -13.48 -37.51
C LYS A 111 10.82 -12.89 -36.99
N ASN A 112 11.60 -12.28 -37.86
CA ASN A 112 12.86 -11.60 -37.51
C ASN A 112 12.73 -10.08 -37.54
N ASP A 113 11.71 -9.57 -38.25
CA ASP A 113 11.46 -8.14 -38.35
C ASP A 113 10.01 -7.82 -37.97
N PHE A 114 9.84 -6.77 -37.19
CA PHE A 114 8.55 -6.36 -36.63
C PHE A 114 8.26 -4.91 -37.01
N LYS A 115 7.13 -4.68 -37.64
CA LYS A 115 6.54 -3.35 -37.77
C LYS A 115 5.38 -3.24 -36.79
N ILE A 116 5.51 -2.40 -35.79
CA ILE A 116 4.57 -2.29 -34.68
C ILE A 116 3.96 -0.90 -34.71
N THR A 117 2.64 -0.82 -34.72
CA THR A 117 1.93 0.44 -34.60
C THR A 117 1.25 0.47 -33.24
N LEU A 118 1.56 1.49 -32.43
CA LEU A 118 0.90 1.73 -31.16
C LEU A 118 -0.31 2.64 -31.39
N GLU A 119 -1.43 2.28 -30.77
CA GLU A 119 -2.60 3.13 -30.70
C GLU A 119 -2.52 3.99 -29.45
N GLU A 120 -2.88 5.27 -29.57
CA GLU A 120 -2.98 6.12 -28.39
C GLU A 120 -3.96 5.54 -27.38
N ASP A 121 -3.51 5.42 -26.13
CA ASP A 121 -4.38 5.04 -25.02
C ASP A 121 -5.01 6.29 -24.42
N SER A 122 -6.07 6.77 -25.09
CA SER A 122 -6.86 7.89 -24.59
C SER A 122 -7.43 7.67 -23.18
N LYS A 123 -7.45 6.41 -22.69
CA LYS A 123 -7.88 6.09 -21.33
C LYS A 123 -6.78 6.32 -20.27
N LYS A 124 -5.50 6.30 -20.64
CA LYS A 124 -4.39 6.58 -19.69
C LYS A 124 -4.14 8.08 -19.48
N LEU A 125 -4.60 8.93 -20.39
CA LEU A 125 -4.46 10.40 -20.27
C LEU A 125 -5.66 11.08 -19.60
N ASP A 126 -6.76 10.36 -19.41
CA ASP A 126 -7.97 10.88 -18.82
C ASP A 126 -7.98 10.60 -17.29
N GLU A 127 -7.11 11.27 -16.53
CA GLU A 127 -7.34 11.41 -15.10
C GLU A 127 -8.59 12.29 -14.93
N VAL A 128 -9.71 11.63 -14.72
CA VAL A 128 -11.01 12.28 -14.50
C VAL A 128 -11.08 12.69 -13.04
N VAL A 129 -11.23 13.97 -12.80
CA VAL A 129 -11.39 14.53 -11.46
C VAL A 129 -12.84 14.91 -11.28
N VAL A 130 -13.43 14.54 -10.15
CA VAL A 130 -14.76 15.03 -9.78
C VAL A 130 -14.65 16.48 -9.35
N VAL A 131 -15.33 17.37 -10.05
CA VAL A 131 -15.42 18.79 -9.72
C VAL A 131 -16.89 19.17 -9.66
N GLY A 132 -17.35 19.48 -8.48
CA GLY A 132 -18.74 19.76 -8.27
C GLY A 132 -19.64 18.53 -8.42
N TYR A 133 -20.70 18.69 -9.18
CA TYR A 133 -21.66 17.63 -9.51
C TYR A 133 -21.34 16.91 -10.82
N ALA A 134 -20.20 17.20 -11.44
CA ALA A 134 -19.78 16.65 -12.71
C ALA A 134 -18.37 16.12 -12.67
N THR A 135 -18.10 15.08 -13.45
CA THR A 135 -16.75 14.59 -13.72
C THR A 135 -16.16 15.37 -14.87
N GLN A 136 -15.00 15.98 -14.69
CA GLN A 136 -14.26 16.68 -15.73
C GLN A 136 -12.85 16.12 -15.87
N LYS A 137 -12.30 16.17 -17.08
CA LYS A 137 -10.90 15.82 -17.32
C LYS A 137 -10.01 16.82 -16.61
N LYS A 138 -9.00 16.35 -15.88
CA LYS A 138 -8.03 17.18 -15.13
C LYS A 138 -7.41 18.28 -16.01
N VAL A 139 -7.17 17.98 -17.27
CA VAL A 139 -6.62 18.91 -18.28
C VAL A 139 -7.55 20.12 -18.55
N ASN A 140 -8.84 19.96 -18.35
CA ASN A 140 -9.83 21.02 -18.60
C ASN A 140 -10.11 21.90 -17.37
N LEU A 141 -9.44 21.65 -16.25
CA LEU A 141 -9.63 22.41 -15.03
C LEU A 141 -8.71 23.62 -15.00
N THR A 142 -9.29 24.80 -15.02
CA THR A 142 -8.56 26.07 -14.88
C THR A 142 -8.11 26.37 -13.46
N GLY A 143 -8.63 25.64 -12.46
CA GLY A 143 -8.30 25.78 -11.05
C GLY A 143 -7.22 24.80 -10.57
N SER A 144 -6.53 25.14 -9.46
CA SER A 144 -5.54 24.27 -8.83
C SER A 144 -6.23 23.12 -8.07
N VAL A 145 -6.37 21.98 -8.74
CA VAL A 145 -6.91 20.75 -8.18
C VAL A 145 -5.78 19.73 -7.98
N ALA A 146 -5.69 19.18 -6.77
CA ALA A 146 -4.82 18.03 -6.51
C ALA A 146 -5.70 16.80 -6.28
N SER A 147 -5.33 15.67 -6.84
CA SER A 147 -6.06 14.41 -6.71
C SER A 147 -5.13 13.25 -6.34
N VAL A 148 -5.69 12.28 -5.62
CA VAL A 148 -5.05 10.99 -5.29
C VAL A 148 -6.02 9.90 -5.67
N SER A 149 -5.57 8.96 -6.48
CA SER A 149 -6.39 7.85 -6.97
C SER A 149 -6.41 6.66 -6.01
N ALA A 150 -7.36 5.76 -6.20
CA ALA A 150 -7.43 4.50 -5.45
C ALA A 150 -6.12 3.72 -5.48
N LYS A 151 -5.40 3.71 -6.63
CA LYS A 151 -4.15 2.97 -6.80
C LYS A 151 -3.04 3.45 -5.87
N ASP A 152 -3.07 4.73 -5.50
CA ASP A 152 -2.03 5.33 -4.67
C ASP A 152 -2.22 5.07 -3.17
N ILE A 153 -3.43 4.62 -2.77
CA ILE A 153 -3.81 4.54 -1.35
C ILE A 153 -4.30 3.18 -0.87
N GLN A 154 -4.81 2.30 -1.75
CA GLN A 154 -5.51 1.09 -1.29
C GLN A 154 -4.60 -0.01 -0.73
N ASP A 155 -3.32 -0.03 -1.07
CA ASP A 155 -2.36 -1.05 -0.62
C ASP A 155 -1.61 -0.66 0.66
N ILE A 156 -1.97 0.48 1.27
CA ILE A 156 -1.30 0.98 2.46
C ILE A 156 -2.16 0.66 3.68
N PRO A 157 -1.72 -0.24 4.56
CA PRO A 157 -2.45 -0.59 5.77
C PRO A 157 -2.32 0.53 6.80
N VAL A 158 -3.31 1.41 6.86
CA VAL A 158 -3.41 2.48 7.87
C VAL A 158 -4.63 2.27 8.74
N ALA A 159 -4.52 2.70 9.98
CA ALA A 159 -5.64 2.69 10.92
C ALA A 159 -6.66 3.78 10.59
N ASN A 160 -6.18 4.93 10.12
CA ASN A 160 -6.97 6.11 9.82
C ASN A 160 -6.75 6.53 8.36
N THR A 161 -7.80 6.46 7.56
CA THR A 161 -7.75 6.76 6.13
C THR A 161 -7.35 8.21 5.85
N ALA A 162 -7.67 9.15 6.73
CA ALA A 162 -7.30 10.56 6.55
C ALA A 162 -5.77 10.75 6.55
N THR A 163 -5.00 9.91 7.25
CA THR A 163 -3.53 9.98 7.27
C THR A 163 -2.90 9.63 5.92
N LEU A 164 -3.61 8.91 5.06
CA LEU A 164 -3.16 8.61 3.69
C LEU A 164 -2.97 9.86 2.83
N LEU A 165 -3.63 10.97 3.19
CA LEU A 165 -3.52 12.23 2.46
C LEU A 165 -2.23 12.98 2.75
N GLN A 166 -1.53 12.63 3.85
CA GLN A 166 -0.32 13.31 4.27
C GLN A 166 0.81 13.16 3.24
N GLY A 167 1.37 14.28 2.82
CA GLY A 167 2.49 14.31 1.86
C GLY A 167 2.11 13.99 0.41
N ARG A 168 0.86 13.58 0.12
CA ARG A 168 0.40 13.24 -1.24
C ARG A 168 -0.29 14.37 -1.97
N LEU A 169 -0.89 15.28 -1.26
CA LEU A 169 -1.66 16.39 -1.83
C LEU A 169 -0.94 17.72 -1.55
N PRO A 170 -0.27 18.34 -2.51
CA PRO A 170 0.42 19.61 -2.31
C PRO A 170 -0.53 20.68 -1.77
N GLY A 171 -0.12 21.36 -0.70
CA GLY A 171 -0.91 22.42 -0.05
C GLY A 171 -1.94 21.91 0.96
N LEU A 172 -2.00 20.60 1.22
CA LEU A 172 -2.74 20.00 2.32
C LEU A 172 -1.77 19.79 3.50
N VAL A 173 -2.13 20.30 4.66
CA VAL A 173 -1.38 20.10 5.91
C VAL A 173 -2.24 19.27 6.85
N LEU A 174 -1.68 18.16 7.32
CA LEU A 174 -2.27 17.33 8.35
C LEU A 174 -1.44 17.48 9.63
N THR A 175 -2.12 17.83 10.71
CA THR A 175 -1.52 17.86 12.05
C THR A 175 -2.21 16.82 12.91
N GLN A 176 -1.44 15.84 13.39
CA GLN A 176 -1.96 14.81 14.27
C GLN A 176 -1.54 15.11 15.70
N ASN A 177 -2.52 15.43 16.55
CA ASN A 177 -2.29 15.84 17.95
C ASN A 177 -2.23 14.63 18.91
N GLY A 178 -2.31 13.42 18.38
CA GLY A 178 -2.24 12.16 19.12
C GLY A 178 -2.33 10.98 18.18
N ALA A 179 -1.88 9.82 18.65
CA ALA A 179 -1.93 8.57 17.91
C ALA A 179 -2.68 7.48 18.70
N GLN A 180 -3.55 7.88 19.63
CA GLN A 180 -4.35 6.93 20.41
C GLN A 180 -5.37 6.26 19.49
N ALA A 181 -5.40 4.95 19.46
CA ALA A 181 -6.35 4.18 18.67
C ALA A 181 -7.80 4.64 18.95
N GLY A 182 -8.52 5.01 17.89
CA GLY A 182 -9.88 5.52 17.95
C GLY A 182 -10.03 7.01 18.31
N ASN A 183 -8.95 7.70 18.65
CA ASN A 183 -8.90 9.16 18.87
C ASN A 183 -7.69 9.77 18.15
N ASP A 184 -7.48 9.36 16.91
CA ASP A 184 -6.33 9.67 16.06
C ASP A 184 -6.71 10.52 14.85
N ASN A 185 -7.85 11.23 14.89
CA ASN A 185 -8.30 12.07 13.79
C ASN A 185 -7.35 13.27 13.61
N PRO A 186 -6.72 13.41 12.43
CA PRO A 186 -5.87 14.55 12.17
C PRO A 186 -6.69 15.82 11.95
N GLU A 187 -6.13 16.94 12.33
CA GLU A 187 -6.58 18.25 11.89
C GLU A 187 -6.10 18.46 10.45
N ILE A 188 -7.02 18.78 9.54
CA ILE A 188 -6.71 18.96 8.12
C ILE A 188 -6.93 20.42 7.74
N ARG A 189 -5.92 21.02 7.11
CA ARG A 189 -5.95 22.39 6.62
C ARG A 189 -5.47 22.47 5.18
N ILE A 190 -6.10 23.34 4.40
CA ILE A 190 -5.71 23.62 3.01
C ILE A 190 -5.09 25.02 2.97
N ARG A 191 -3.81 25.09 2.51
CA ARG A 191 -3.04 26.35 2.43
C ARG A 191 -2.84 27.09 3.77
N GLY A 192 -2.99 26.41 4.90
CA GLY A 192 -2.72 26.96 6.23
C GLY A 192 -3.94 27.60 6.90
N ILE A 193 -3.68 28.56 7.77
CA ILE A 193 -4.69 29.27 8.58
C ILE A 193 -5.03 30.58 7.86
N GLY A 194 -6.27 30.73 7.44
CA GLY A 194 -6.78 31.92 6.76
C GLY A 194 -7.63 32.85 7.63
N THR A 195 -8.07 32.38 8.78
CA THR A 195 -8.98 33.11 9.68
C THR A 195 -8.73 32.77 11.15
N PHE A 196 -9.12 33.66 12.07
CA PHE A 196 -9.13 33.37 13.50
C PHE A 196 -10.28 32.43 13.91
N GLY A 197 -11.23 32.17 13.03
CA GLY A 197 -12.36 31.27 13.27
C GLY A 197 -12.06 29.84 12.83
N ASN A 198 -13.08 29.18 12.28
CA ASN A 198 -12.97 27.80 11.76
C ASN A 198 -12.19 27.78 10.43
N ASN A 199 -11.07 27.06 10.41
CA ASN A 199 -10.24 26.86 9.23
C ASN A 199 -10.40 25.47 8.59
N ASN A 200 -11.38 24.69 9.02
CA ASN A 200 -11.62 23.36 8.47
C ASN A 200 -12.10 23.45 7.01
N PRO A 201 -11.57 22.65 6.11
CA PRO A 201 -12.11 22.53 4.76
C PRO A 201 -13.51 21.89 4.79
N MET A 202 -14.31 22.19 3.79
CA MET A 202 -15.56 21.49 3.52
C MET A 202 -15.27 20.08 3.02
N VAL A 203 -15.96 19.07 3.53
CA VAL A 203 -15.83 17.69 3.08
C VAL A 203 -17.10 17.26 2.36
N LEU A 204 -16.94 16.64 1.20
CA LEU A 204 -18.03 16.04 0.44
C LEU A 204 -17.69 14.58 0.15
N ILE A 205 -18.59 13.69 0.53
CA ILE A 205 -18.49 12.24 0.29
C ILE A 205 -19.62 11.87 -0.67
N ASP A 206 -19.26 11.44 -1.87
CA ASP A 206 -20.21 11.15 -2.96
C ASP A 206 -21.22 12.29 -3.23
N GLY A 207 -20.77 13.54 -3.06
CA GLY A 207 -21.59 14.75 -3.26
C GLY A 207 -22.40 15.18 -2.04
N VAL A 208 -22.39 14.43 -0.95
CA VAL A 208 -23.06 14.77 0.31
C VAL A 208 -22.05 15.36 1.28
N GLU A 209 -22.43 16.46 1.96
CA GLU A 209 -21.58 17.07 2.97
C GLU A 209 -21.40 16.18 4.18
N GLY A 210 -20.16 16.04 4.60
CA GLY A 210 -19.73 15.23 5.73
C GLY A 210 -18.75 15.97 6.64
N SER A 211 -18.30 15.30 7.68
CA SER A 211 -17.29 15.79 8.61
C SER A 211 -15.89 15.25 8.29
N LEU A 212 -14.85 15.92 8.81
CA LEU A 212 -13.48 15.44 8.73
C LEU A 212 -13.28 14.04 9.36
N SER A 213 -13.99 13.76 10.47
CA SER A 213 -13.95 12.47 11.12
C SER A 213 -14.48 11.32 10.24
N GLN A 214 -15.48 11.60 9.40
CA GLN A 214 -16.03 10.60 8.48
C GLN A 214 -15.03 10.13 7.43
N ILE A 215 -14.01 10.95 7.09
CA ILE A 215 -12.91 10.52 6.20
C ILE A 215 -12.19 9.31 6.81
N SER A 216 -11.94 9.36 8.11
CA SER A 216 -11.24 8.30 8.86
C SER A 216 -12.05 7.00 8.97
N GLU A 217 -13.36 7.08 8.76
CA GLU A 217 -14.30 5.97 8.90
C GLU A 217 -14.50 5.19 7.59
N ILE A 218 -14.10 5.78 6.45
CA ILE A 218 -14.21 5.14 5.15
C ILE A 218 -13.03 4.19 4.96
N PRO A 219 -13.24 2.89 4.72
CA PRO A 219 -12.15 1.98 4.35
C PRO A 219 -11.43 2.49 3.09
N SER A 220 -10.10 2.51 3.10
CA SER A 220 -9.30 2.94 1.93
C SER A 220 -9.63 2.14 0.67
N ALA A 221 -10.00 0.87 0.84
CA ALA A 221 -10.42 -0.03 -0.23
C ALA A 221 -11.73 0.41 -0.93
N ASP A 222 -12.59 1.20 -0.28
CA ASP A 222 -13.84 1.71 -0.85
C ASP A 222 -13.66 3.03 -1.60
N ILE A 223 -12.52 3.70 -1.45
CA ILE A 223 -12.25 4.99 -2.10
C ILE A 223 -11.81 4.76 -3.53
N ASP A 224 -12.38 5.52 -4.45
CA ASP A 224 -11.99 5.59 -5.86
C ASP A 224 -11.03 6.77 -6.10
N ASN A 225 -11.39 7.96 -5.62
CA ASN A 225 -10.60 9.16 -5.79
C ASN A 225 -10.82 10.14 -4.64
N ILE A 226 -9.76 10.88 -4.28
CA ILE A 226 -9.85 12.03 -3.37
C ILE A 226 -9.30 13.23 -4.11
N SER A 227 -10.11 14.27 -4.26
CA SER A 227 -9.74 15.52 -4.90
C SER A 227 -9.81 16.68 -3.91
N VAL A 228 -8.86 17.60 -3.99
CA VAL A 228 -8.81 18.80 -3.14
C VAL A 228 -8.86 20.03 -4.02
N LEU A 229 -9.95 20.80 -3.85
CA LEU A 229 -10.16 22.09 -4.49
C LEU A 229 -9.56 23.17 -3.58
N LYS A 230 -8.48 23.79 -4.05
CA LYS A 230 -7.68 24.73 -3.24
C LYS A 230 -7.96 26.19 -3.55
N ASP A 231 -8.57 26.44 -4.73
CA ASP A 231 -8.80 27.79 -5.23
C ASP A 231 -10.29 28.16 -5.16
N ALA A 232 -10.55 29.42 -4.92
CA ALA A 232 -11.91 29.96 -4.91
C ALA A 232 -12.67 29.70 -6.24
N ALA A 233 -11.96 29.71 -7.38
CA ALA A 233 -12.57 29.46 -8.68
C ALA A 233 -13.10 28.02 -8.81
N SER A 234 -12.33 27.02 -8.38
CA SER A 234 -12.75 25.62 -8.40
C SER A 234 -13.79 25.30 -7.32
N ALA A 235 -13.76 26.02 -6.19
CA ALA A 235 -14.64 25.84 -5.06
C ALA A 235 -15.93 26.71 -5.12
N ALA A 236 -16.03 27.63 -6.07
CA ALA A 236 -17.12 28.64 -6.17
C ALA A 236 -18.53 28.04 -6.16
N ILE A 237 -18.71 26.86 -6.77
CA ILE A 237 -20.02 26.17 -6.82
C ILE A 237 -20.55 25.73 -5.45
N TYR A 238 -19.67 25.66 -4.44
CA TYR A 238 -20.03 25.30 -3.06
C TYR A 238 -20.25 26.53 -2.17
N GLY A 239 -20.10 27.73 -2.73
CA GLY A 239 -20.36 29.02 -2.05
C GLY A 239 -19.36 29.35 -0.96
N VAL A 240 -19.76 30.20 -0.04
CA VAL A 240 -18.90 30.75 1.04
C VAL A 240 -18.37 29.69 2.01
N ARG A 241 -19.04 28.57 2.15
CA ARG A 241 -18.62 27.46 3.01
C ARG A 241 -17.36 26.78 2.52
N ALA A 242 -17.04 26.92 1.24
CA ALA A 242 -15.84 26.40 0.64
C ALA A 242 -14.64 27.35 0.68
N ALA A 243 -14.71 28.45 1.46
CA ALA A 243 -13.64 29.44 1.56
C ALA A 243 -12.31 28.87 2.02
N ASN A 244 -12.33 27.83 2.88
CA ASN A 244 -11.15 27.12 3.35
C ASN A 244 -10.74 25.94 2.45
N GLY A 245 -11.31 25.85 1.24
CA GLY A 245 -11.14 24.73 0.30
C GLY A 245 -12.13 23.59 0.53
N VAL A 246 -12.11 22.64 -0.40
CA VAL A 246 -13.04 21.50 -0.41
C VAL A 246 -12.27 20.21 -0.61
N ILE A 247 -12.60 19.20 0.16
CA ILE A 247 -12.13 17.81 0.00
C ILE A 247 -13.29 17.01 -0.58
N LEU A 248 -13.10 16.48 -1.80
CA LEU A 248 -14.08 15.64 -2.47
C LEU A 248 -13.62 14.20 -2.40
N ILE A 249 -14.42 13.33 -1.81
CA ILE A 249 -14.17 11.90 -1.75
C ILE A 249 -15.22 11.21 -2.61
N THR A 250 -14.75 10.48 -3.61
CA THR A 250 -15.59 9.63 -4.45
C THR A 250 -15.34 8.20 -4.08
N THR A 251 -16.39 7.46 -3.80
CA THR A 251 -16.28 6.03 -3.47
C THR A 251 -16.46 5.18 -4.72
N LYS A 252 -15.95 3.96 -4.67
CA LYS A 252 -16.03 2.99 -5.76
C LYS A 252 -17.48 2.70 -6.12
N ARG A 253 -17.73 2.58 -7.42
CA ARG A 253 -19.03 2.23 -8.00
C ARG A 253 -18.90 0.99 -8.87
N GLY A 254 -20.01 0.33 -9.17
CA GLY A 254 -20.05 -0.72 -10.18
C GLY A 254 -19.73 -0.16 -11.56
N GLN A 255 -19.19 -0.99 -12.43
CA GLN A 255 -18.94 -0.63 -13.82
C GLN A 255 -20.09 -1.14 -14.69
N ALA A 256 -20.53 -0.32 -15.65
CA ALA A 256 -21.53 -0.72 -16.64
C ALA A 256 -21.04 -1.94 -17.45
N SER A 257 -21.96 -2.83 -17.80
CA SER A 257 -21.68 -4.05 -18.59
C SER A 257 -20.57 -4.93 -18.04
N SER A 258 -20.36 -4.92 -16.70
CA SER A 258 -19.35 -5.73 -16.04
C SER A 258 -19.94 -7.01 -15.44
N ARG A 259 -19.19 -8.11 -15.51
CA ARG A 259 -19.52 -9.33 -14.76
C ARG A 259 -19.44 -9.07 -13.25
N VAL A 260 -20.20 -9.81 -12.48
CA VAL A 260 -20.11 -9.75 -11.03
C VAL A 260 -18.71 -10.15 -10.59
N LYS A 261 -18.05 -9.25 -9.87
CA LYS A 261 -16.72 -9.44 -9.31
C LYS A 261 -16.81 -9.40 -7.79
N VAL A 262 -16.29 -10.44 -7.15
CA VAL A 262 -16.11 -10.51 -5.71
C VAL A 262 -14.64 -10.26 -5.42
N SER A 263 -14.36 -9.34 -4.51
CA SER A 263 -12.98 -9.01 -4.10
C SER A 263 -12.88 -9.04 -2.59
N TYR A 264 -11.85 -9.71 -2.09
CA TYR A 264 -11.50 -9.73 -0.68
C TYR A 264 -10.08 -9.21 -0.52
N SER A 265 -9.88 -8.35 0.46
CA SER A 265 -8.55 -7.92 0.92
C SER A 265 -8.47 -8.04 2.43
N GLY A 266 -7.33 -8.50 2.92
CA GLY A 266 -7.04 -8.60 4.34
C GLY A 266 -5.62 -8.18 4.63
N SER A 267 -5.40 -7.52 5.77
CA SER A 267 -4.08 -7.13 6.25
C SER A 267 -3.92 -7.41 7.73
N TYR A 268 -2.71 -7.75 8.12
CA TYR A 268 -2.28 -7.83 9.51
C TYR A 268 -1.04 -6.96 9.69
N THR A 269 -1.08 -6.07 10.66
CA THR A 269 -0.02 -5.09 10.90
C THR A 269 0.42 -5.17 12.36
N LEU A 270 1.72 -5.22 12.60
CA LEU A 270 2.31 -5.08 13.92
C LEU A 270 2.73 -3.62 14.13
N GLN A 271 2.24 -3.01 15.18
CA GLN A 271 2.56 -1.64 15.58
C GLN A 271 3.51 -1.68 16.76
N THR A 272 4.58 -0.92 16.70
CA THR A 272 5.55 -0.79 17.79
C THR A 272 5.67 0.68 18.19
N PRO A 273 5.93 0.98 19.48
CA PRO A 273 6.30 2.32 19.87
C PRO A 273 7.50 2.80 19.03
N GLY A 274 7.42 4.02 18.53
CA GLY A 274 8.49 4.62 17.73
C GLY A 274 9.64 5.12 18.60
N ILE A 275 9.94 6.42 18.52
CA ILE A 275 10.94 7.05 19.38
C ILE A 275 10.31 7.27 20.76
N VAL A 276 10.82 6.57 21.76
CA VAL A 276 10.47 6.75 23.16
C VAL A 276 11.58 7.56 23.80
N PRO A 277 11.28 8.72 24.43
CA PRO A 277 12.31 9.48 25.13
C PRO A 277 12.93 8.69 26.27
N ASP A 278 14.24 8.78 26.41
CA ASP A 278 14.93 8.29 27.59
C ASP A 278 14.80 9.30 28.71
N TYR A 279 14.10 8.92 29.76
CA TYR A 279 13.99 9.73 30.97
C TYR A 279 15.09 9.34 31.96
N VAL A 280 15.53 10.32 32.73
CA VAL A 280 16.44 10.05 33.85
C VAL A 280 15.75 9.20 34.91
N ASP A 281 16.48 8.29 35.53
CA ASP A 281 15.97 7.49 36.63
C ASP A 281 15.70 8.33 37.89
N SER A 282 15.00 7.77 38.86
CA SER A 282 14.59 8.46 40.06
C SER A 282 15.77 8.98 40.91
N TYR A 283 16.91 8.26 40.90
CA TYR A 283 18.12 8.66 41.61
C TYR A 283 18.75 9.91 40.97
N ASN A 284 18.99 9.87 39.68
CA ASN A 284 19.57 11.00 38.95
C ASN A 284 18.63 12.23 38.97
N TRP A 285 17.32 11.99 38.85
CA TRP A 285 16.34 13.05 39.00
C TRP A 285 16.40 13.70 40.37
N ALA A 286 16.50 12.91 41.45
CA ALA A 286 16.60 13.41 42.83
C ALA A 286 17.90 14.20 43.04
N LEU A 287 19.03 13.78 42.46
CA LEU A 287 20.29 14.52 42.45
C LEU A 287 20.13 15.91 41.79
N MET A 288 19.60 15.92 40.57
CA MET A 288 19.33 17.19 39.83
C MET A 288 18.39 18.10 40.62
N ARG A 289 17.40 17.53 41.31
CA ARG A 289 16.46 18.29 42.13
C ARG A 289 17.16 18.93 43.35
N ASN A 290 18.12 18.22 43.98
CA ASN A 290 18.91 18.75 45.07
C ASN A 290 19.88 19.83 44.63
N GLU A 291 20.36 19.82 43.37
CA GLU A 291 21.18 20.90 42.81
C GLU A 291 20.37 22.22 42.74
N VAL A 292 19.11 22.14 42.37
CA VAL A 292 18.21 23.31 42.24
C VAL A 292 17.70 23.75 43.59
N ASN A 293 17.26 22.82 44.45
CA ASN A 293 16.77 23.05 45.79
C ASN A 293 17.48 22.12 46.76
N PRO A 294 18.55 22.60 47.41
CA PRO A 294 19.31 21.80 48.39
C PRO A 294 18.42 21.15 49.46
N ASP A 295 18.80 19.95 49.87
CA ASP A 295 18.12 19.18 50.96
C ASP A 295 16.68 18.76 50.65
N THR A 296 16.22 18.80 49.39
CA THR A 296 14.91 18.25 48.99
C THR A 296 14.85 16.75 49.26
N PHE A 297 15.91 16.03 48.97
CA PHE A 297 16.09 14.59 49.28
C PHE A 297 17.26 14.41 50.24
N SER A 298 17.01 13.72 51.37
CA SER A 298 18.07 13.44 52.33
C SER A 298 19.09 12.44 51.77
N PRO A 299 20.33 12.36 52.33
CA PRO A 299 21.31 11.37 51.90
C PRO A 299 20.82 9.93 52.02
N GLU A 300 20.00 9.62 53.01
CA GLU A 300 19.38 8.30 53.17
C GLU A 300 18.36 8.01 52.04
N ALA A 301 17.55 9.01 51.70
CA ALA A 301 16.59 8.89 50.60
C ALA A 301 17.29 8.66 49.24
N LEU A 302 18.39 9.40 48.97
CA LEU A 302 19.24 9.20 47.78
C LEU A 302 19.85 7.82 47.76
N GLN A 303 20.32 7.29 48.88
CA GLN A 303 20.88 5.95 48.97
C GLN A 303 19.81 4.88 48.66
N LYS A 304 18.59 5.01 49.19
CA LYS A 304 17.49 4.10 48.93
C LYS A 304 17.03 4.14 47.47
N LEU A 305 17.00 5.32 46.81
CA LEU A 305 16.76 5.46 45.37
C LEU A 305 17.85 4.79 44.55
N LYS A 306 19.11 4.87 44.98
CA LYS A 306 20.26 4.30 44.28
C LYS A 306 20.31 2.77 44.35
N ASP A 307 20.07 2.19 45.53
CA ASP A 307 20.19 0.75 45.74
C ASP A 307 18.87 -0.02 45.67
N GLY A 308 17.74 0.70 45.52
CA GLY A 308 16.40 0.11 45.42
C GLY A 308 15.94 -0.64 46.67
N SER A 309 16.53 -0.34 47.84
CA SER A 309 16.25 -1.08 49.09
C SER A 309 14.84 -0.84 49.66
N ASP A 310 14.14 0.19 49.21
CA ASP A 310 12.81 0.56 49.70
C ASP A 310 11.89 1.01 48.51
N PRO A 311 11.54 0.05 47.62
CA PRO A 311 10.80 0.39 46.37
C PRO A 311 9.38 0.87 46.58
N ASP A 312 8.80 0.60 47.77
CA ASP A 312 7.43 1.02 48.10
C ASP A 312 7.34 2.54 48.38
N HIS A 313 8.44 3.14 48.92
CA HIS A 313 8.50 4.58 49.19
C HIS A 313 9.39 5.33 48.18
N TYR A 314 10.38 4.67 47.60
CA TYR A 314 11.37 5.25 46.69
C TYR A 314 11.41 4.46 45.38
N ALA A 315 10.30 4.53 44.61
CA ALA A 315 10.14 3.80 43.38
C ALA A 315 11.04 4.33 42.25
N ASN A 316 11.55 3.42 41.42
CA ASN A 316 12.26 3.74 40.20
C ASN A 316 11.59 3.00 39.01
N THR A 317 10.34 3.34 38.77
CA THR A 317 9.54 2.67 37.74
C THR A 317 9.63 3.41 36.41
N ASN A 318 10.05 2.71 35.36
CA ASN A 318 9.89 3.23 34.01
C ASN A 318 8.42 3.09 33.58
N TRP A 319 7.68 4.15 33.73
CA TRP A 319 6.24 4.18 33.41
C TRP A 319 5.96 4.02 31.92
N LEU A 320 6.88 4.44 31.03
CA LEU A 320 6.70 4.25 29.59
C LEU A 320 6.74 2.76 29.23
N ASP A 321 7.71 2.03 29.76
CA ASP A 321 7.81 0.59 29.56
C ASP A 321 6.62 -0.16 30.18
N ALA A 322 6.08 0.36 31.28
CA ALA A 322 4.93 -0.23 31.96
C ALA A 322 3.63 -0.07 31.19
N VAL A 323 3.47 0.99 30.38
CA VAL A 323 2.19 1.31 29.70
C VAL A 323 2.25 1.10 28.20
N LEU A 324 3.44 1.13 27.56
CA LEU A 324 3.61 0.91 26.14
C LEU A 324 3.82 -0.58 25.82
N ARG A 325 3.25 -1.00 24.71
CA ARG A 325 3.38 -2.38 24.21
C ARG A 325 3.40 -2.42 22.70
N ASN A 326 3.89 -3.52 22.15
CA ASN A 326 3.60 -3.85 20.78
C ASN A 326 2.11 -4.20 20.65
N ALA A 327 1.49 -3.73 19.60
CA ALA A 327 0.08 -3.89 19.35
C ALA A 327 -0.19 -4.44 17.95
N SER A 328 -1.30 -5.12 17.78
CA SER A 328 -1.70 -5.66 16.49
C SER A 328 -2.86 -4.86 15.89
N MET A 329 -2.91 -4.84 14.56
CA MET A 329 -4.06 -4.37 13.81
C MET A 329 -4.36 -5.36 12.70
N HIS A 330 -5.61 -5.72 12.55
CA HIS A 330 -6.06 -6.50 11.40
C HIS A 330 -7.27 -5.86 10.75
N GLN A 331 -7.31 -5.97 9.43
CA GLN A 331 -8.37 -5.39 8.60
C GLN A 331 -8.83 -6.41 7.58
N HIS A 332 -10.12 -6.46 7.35
CA HIS A 332 -10.78 -7.34 6.38
C HIS A 332 -11.78 -6.52 5.59
N HIS A 333 -11.73 -6.62 4.28
CA HIS A 333 -12.64 -5.93 3.38
C HIS A 333 -13.14 -6.90 2.31
N LEU A 334 -14.44 -7.03 2.19
CA LEU A 334 -15.12 -7.82 1.17
C LEU A 334 -16.00 -6.91 0.35
N SER A 335 -15.87 -6.95 -0.98
CA SER A 335 -16.73 -6.20 -1.87
C SER A 335 -17.24 -7.04 -3.02
N VAL A 336 -18.45 -6.71 -3.46
CA VAL A 336 -19.12 -7.29 -4.62
C VAL A 336 -19.54 -6.14 -5.52
N SER A 337 -19.12 -6.18 -6.77
CA SER A 337 -19.47 -5.17 -7.77
C SER A 337 -19.85 -5.82 -9.09
N GLY A 338 -20.71 -5.17 -9.83
CA GLY A 338 -21.13 -5.66 -11.14
C GLY A 338 -22.13 -4.72 -11.79
N GLY A 339 -22.56 -5.05 -13.00
CA GLY A 339 -23.57 -4.24 -13.65
C GLY A 339 -23.95 -4.67 -15.06
N SER A 340 -25.13 -4.24 -15.46
CA SER A 340 -25.61 -4.23 -16.85
C SER A 340 -25.34 -2.87 -17.50
N GLU A 341 -25.78 -2.67 -18.73
CA GLU A 341 -25.69 -1.37 -19.40
C GLU A 341 -26.39 -0.24 -18.64
N ASN A 342 -27.50 -0.58 -17.99
CA ASN A 342 -28.37 0.40 -17.36
C ASN A 342 -28.30 0.44 -15.85
N THR A 343 -27.81 -0.61 -15.21
CA THR A 343 -27.75 -0.72 -13.74
C THR A 343 -26.43 -1.29 -13.32
N HIS A 344 -25.76 -0.62 -12.42
CA HIS A 344 -24.51 -1.09 -11.83
C HIS A 344 -24.49 -0.84 -10.33
N PHE A 345 -23.85 -1.73 -9.63
CA PHE A 345 -23.81 -1.71 -8.18
C PHE A 345 -22.42 -2.06 -7.62
N MET A 346 -22.14 -1.56 -6.44
CA MET A 346 -21.02 -1.96 -5.61
C MET A 346 -21.49 -2.00 -4.17
N THR A 347 -21.26 -3.12 -3.51
CA THR A 347 -21.55 -3.29 -2.08
C THR A 347 -20.31 -3.82 -1.38
N SER A 348 -19.97 -3.24 -0.24
CA SER A 348 -18.83 -3.65 0.58
C SER A 348 -19.19 -3.78 2.04
N VAL A 349 -18.47 -4.64 2.73
CA VAL A 349 -18.40 -4.74 4.19
C VAL A 349 -16.95 -4.76 4.60
N ALA A 350 -16.62 -4.02 5.64
CA ALA A 350 -15.28 -3.99 6.19
C ALA A 350 -15.31 -4.14 7.71
N TYR A 351 -14.31 -4.84 8.21
CA TYR A 351 -14.03 -5.01 9.63
C TYR A 351 -12.58 -4.65 9.89
N SER A 352 -12.33 -3.85 10.91
CA SER A 352 -10.99 -3.58 11.39
C SER A 352 -10.96 -3.61 12.92
N ASN A 353 -9.90 -4.19 13.46
CA ASN A 353 -9.60 -4.13 14.87
C ASN A 353 -8.16 -3.68 15.05
N GLN A 354 -7.99 -2.58 15.74
CA GLN A 354 -6.71 -2.00 16.10
C GLN A 354 -6.55 -1.99 17.60
N GLU A 355 -5.60 -2.75 18.11
CA GLU A 355 -5.12 -2.57 19.48
C GLU A 355 -4.24 -1.33 19.55
N GLY A 356 -4.31 -0.60 20.66
CA GLY A 356 -3.41 0.54 20.88
C GLY A 356 -2.06 0.09 21.43
N ILE A 357 -1.00 0.80 21.03
CA ILE A 357 0.34 0.67 21.62
C ILE A 357 0.38 1.05 23.10
N MET A 358 -0.60 1.85 23.56
CA MET A 358 -0.84 2.10 24.96
C MET A 358 -1.83 1.07 25.50
N MET A 359 -1.54 0.47 26.66
CA MET A 359 -2.42 -0.53 27.27
C MET A 359 -3.83 0.03 27.48
N LYS A 360 -4.84 -0.84 27.35
CA LYS A 360 -6.26 -0.48 27.51
C LYS A 360 -6.78 0.58 26.53
N THR A 361 -6.14 0.68 25.35
CA THR A 361 -6.66 1.47 24.23
C THR A 361 -6.86 0.58 23.01
N GLY A 362 -7.84 0.92 22.18
CA GLY A 362 -8.12 0.18 20.95
C GLY A 362 -9.38 0.70 20.26
N VAL A 363 -9.56 0.31 19.02
CA VAL A 363 -10.76 0.57 18.25
C VAL A 363 -11.13 -0.62 17.39
N GLU A 364 -12.39 -1.01 17.48
CA GLU A 364 -13.02 -1.99 16.60
C GLU A 364 -14.02 -1.26 15.72
N ARG A 365 -13.93 -1.47 14.40
CA ARG A 365 -14.77 -0.78 13.43
C ARG A 365 -15.44 -1.75 12.49
N PHE A 366 -16.75 -1.60 12.31
CA PHE A 366 -17.55 -2.27 11.29
C PHE A 366 -18.06 -1.21 10.33
N SER A 367 -17.89 -1.43 9.05
CA SER A 367 -18.34 -0.52 8.00
C SER A 367 -19.13 -1.29 6.94
N PHE A 368 -20.16 -0.66 6.44
CA PHE A 368 -20.99 -1.16 5.34
C PHE A 368 -21.20 -0.02 4.34
N ARG A 369 -21.11 -0.34 3.05
CA ARG A 369 -21.42 0.60 1.97
C ARG A 369 -22.12 -0.11 0.83
N SER A 370 -23.10 0.55 0.21
CA SER A 370 -23.76 0.07 -1.01
C SER A 370 -24.07 1.25 -1.90
N ASN A 371 -23.55 1.21 -3.13
CA ASN A 371 -23.78 2.17 -4.18
C ASN A 371 -24.52 1.49 -5.32
N LEU A 372 -25.65 2.03 -5.73
CA LEU A 372 -26.47 1.56 -6.82
C LEU A 372 -26.78 2.72 -7.75
N ASP A 373 -26.46 2.58 -9.02
CA ASP A 373 -26.80 3.52 -10.06
C ASP A 373 -27.62 2.80 -11.13
N THR A 374 -28.78 3.36 -11.50
CA THR A 374 -29.61 2.80 -12.55
C THR A 374 -30.17 3.89 -13.44
N ARG A 375 -30.20 3.61 -14.74
CA ARG A 375 -30.80 4.49 -15.76
C ARG A 375 -31.99 3.78 -16.40
N TYR A 376 -33.11 4.43 -16.38
CA TYR A 376 -34.29 3.97 -17.06
C TYR A 376 -34.85 5.08 -17.98
N LYS A 377 -34.74 4.89 -19.29
CA LYS A 377 -35.08 5.90 -20.28
C LYS A 377 -34.35 7.25 -20.04
N ARG A 378 -35.08 8.27 -19.59
CA ARG A 378 -34.58 9.62 -19.27
C ARG A 378 -34.28 9.81 -17.77
N PHE A 379 -34.63 8.85 -16.95
CA PHE A 379 -34.45 8.93 -15.50
C PHE A 379 -33.14 8.25 -15.09
N THR A 380 -32.42 8.90 -14.20
CA THR A 380 -31.24 8.32 -13.52
C THR A 380 -31.51 8.29 -12.03
N PHE A 381 -31.39 7.14 -11.44
CA PHE A 381 -31.54 6.91 -10.00
C PHE A 381 -30.19 6.52 -9.43
N GLY A 382 -29.77 7.21 -8.37
CA GLY A 382 -28.58 6.86 -7.59
C GLY A 382 -28.97 6.63 -6.14
N LEU A 383 -28.49 5.56 -5.54
CA LEU A 383 -28.62 5.27 -4.12
C LEU A 383 -27.23 5.04 -3.54
N ASN A 384 -26.86 5.86 -2.55
CA ASN A 384 -25.65 5.68 -1.77
C ASN A 384 -26.06 5.42 -0.32
N LEU A 385 -25.82 4.22 0.17
CA LEU A 385 -26.09 3.81 1.54
C LEU A 385 -24.77 3.47 2.22
N SER A 386 -24.53 4.05 3.38
CA SER A 386 -23.36 3.71 4.18
C SER A 386 -23.68 3.76 5.67
N GLY A 387 -23.01 2.94 6.43
CA GLY A 387 -23.10 2.91 7.88
C GLY A 387 -21.81 2.38 8.47
N ASN A 388 -21.50 2.86 9.67
CA ASN A 388 -20.35 2.42 10.44
C ASN A 388 -20.72 2.30 11.92
N LYS A 389 -20.02 1.41 12.60
CA LYS A 389 -20.07 1.25 14.06
C LYS A 389 -18.65 1.18 14.58
N ASN A 390 -18.32 2.10 15.48
CA ASN A 390 -17.02 2.16 16.13
C ASN A 390 -17.20 1.85 17.62
N ASN A 391 -16.46 0.84 18.10
CA ASN A 391 -16.32 0.53 19.52
C ASN A 391 -14.92 0.97 19.95
N VAL A 392 -14.83 2.06 20.69
CA VAL A 392 -13.57 2.61 21.16
C VAL A 392 -13.34 2.20 22.62
N THR A 393 -12.19 1.61 22.88
CA THR A 393 -11.71 1.33 24.25
C THR A 393 -10.70 2.40 24.61
N ALA A 394 -10.98 3.15 25.64
CA ALA A 394 -10.11 4.19 26.17
C ALA A 394 -10.03 4.08 27.69
N PRO A 395 -8.95 4.53 28.33
CA PRO A 395 -8.86 4.61 29.79
C PRO A 395 -9.97 5.49 30.36
N ALA A 396 -10.38 5.18 31.58
CA ALA A 396 -11.45 5.90 32.28
C ALA A 396 -11.12 7.38 32.59
N VAL A 397 -9.84 7.74 32.50
CA VAL A 397 -9.41 9.14 32.66
C VAL A 397 -9.63 9.83 31.32
N ALA A 398 -10.69 10.64 31.25
CA ALA A 398 -10.91 11.50 30.11
C ALA A 398 -9.72 12.45 29.94
N PRO A 399 -9.21 12.64 28.72
CA PRO A 399 -8.23 13.68 28.45
C PRO A 399 -8.92 15.04 28.55
N SER A 400 -9.20 15.49 29.76
CA SER A 400 -9.66 16.83 30.00
C SER A 400 -8.46 17.77 30.04
N GLY A 401 -8.19 18.38 28.87
CA GLY A 401 -7.11 19.33 28.73
C GLY A 401 -5.75 18.70 28.34
N GLU A 402 -4.86 19.58 28.06
CA GLU A 402 -3.48 19.30 27.60
C GLU A 402 -2.80 18.27 28.50
N GLY A 403 -2.51 17.09 27.92
CA GLY A 403 -1.61 16.12 28.52
C GLY A 403 -2.11 14.71 28.74
N GLY A 404 -3.40 14.42 28.64
CA GLY A 404 -3.92 13.05 28.66
C GLY A 404 -3.20 12.07 29.60
N ILE A 405 -3.21 10.79 29.25
CA ILE A 405 -2.55 9.71 30.03
C ILE A 405 -1.04 9.92 30.17
N MET A 406 -0.38 10.47 29.15
CA MET A 406 1.08 10.66 29.18
C MET A 406 1.51 11.67 30.25
N ARG A 407 0.61 12.53 30.71
CA ARG A 407 0.90 13.46 31.82
C ARG A 407 0.96 12.76 33.17
N PHE A 408 0.31 11.62 33.35
CA PHE A 408 0.41 10.82 34.57
C PHE A 408 1.62 9.87 34.55
N VAL A 409 2.26 9.73 33.42
CA VAL A 409 3.39 8.82 33.20
C VAL A 409 4.70 9.61 33.12
N SER A 410 4.66 10.89 32.79
CA SER A 410 5.79 11.82 32.79
C SER A 410 5.91 12.54 34.12
#